data_dcf2d9214b0e7bb5ba5428ffd12a143c
#
_entry.id   dcf2d9214b0e7bb5ba5428ffd12a143c
#
_cell.length_a   1.000
_cell.length_b   1.000
_cell.length_c   1.000
_cell.angle_alpha   90.00
_cell.angle_beta   90.00
_cell.angle_gamma   90.00
#
_symmetry.space_group_name_H-M   'P 1'
#
loop_
_entity.id
_entity.type
_entity.pdbx_description
1 polymer ?
#
loop_
_entity_poly.entity_id
_entity_poly.type
_entity_poly.pdbx_seq_one_letter_code
_entity_poly.pdbx_strand_id
1 'polypeptide(L)'
;MKVTEQVDALKSMNVDPVDYLVKPRIQAMLISMPILMMEAVLVGIVSAFIVSITAFNVDQAYWMHFMSKFVAMGDIIVALVKALVFGLIISLISCREGLNTRNGAVGVGKSTMQAMVYASVALLIANFILTMILNSIFPMGFMR
;
A
#
# COMPACT_ATOMS: atom_id res chain seq x y z
N MET A 1 0.04 -16.60 14.04
CA MET A 1 -1.40 -16.89 14.17
C MET A 1 -1.67 -18.39 14.30
N LYS A 2 -1.53 -19.17 13.25
CA LYS A 2 -1.82 -20.61 13.31
C LYS A 2 -0.71 -21.42 14.01
N VAL A 3 0.53 -20.99 13.92
CA VAL A 3 1.70 -21.61 14.59
C VAL A 3 1.67 -21.47 16.12
N THR A 4 0.96 -20.48 16.64
CA THR A 4 0.79 -20.24 18.09
C THR A 4 -0.53 -20.80 18.62
N GLU A 5 -1.20 -21.69 17.86
CA GLU A 5 -2.47 -22.33 18.22
C GLU A 5 -3.62 -21.37 18.61
N GLN A 6 -3.42 -20.06 18.41
CA GLN A 6 -4.42 -19.04 18.74
C GLN A 6 -5.73 -19.24 17.96
N VAL A 7 -5.65 -19.75 16.72
CA VAL A 7 -6.84 -20.03 15.89
C VAL A 7 -7.65 -21.18 16.49
N ASP A 8 -6.99 -22.21 17.00
CA ASP A 8 -7.66 -23.37 17.58
C ASP A 8 -8.20 -23.06 18.98
N ALA A 9 -7.51 -22.21 19.74
CA ALA A 9 -8.01 -21.69 21.02
C ALA A 9 -9.28 -20.84 20.81
N LEU A 10 -9.31 -19.95 19.82
CA LEU A 10 -10.51 -19.16 19.51
C LEU A 10 -11.68 -20.00 19.06
N LYS A 11 -11.43 -21.06 18.28
CA LYS A 11 -12.47 -22.01 17.87
C LYS A 11 -13.06 -22.80 19.06
N SER A 12 -12.22 -23.17 20.02
CA SER A 12 -12.69 -23.84 21.24
C SER A 12 -13.55 -22.94 22.13
N MET A 13 -13.37 -21.62 22.03
CA MET A 13 -14.18 -20.60 22.70
C MET A 13 -15.43 -20.18 21.89
N ASN A 14 -15.72 -20.86 20.77
CA ASN A 14 -16.82 -20.56 19.88
C ASN A 14 -16.80 -19.13 19.28
N VAL A 15 -15.59 -18.57 19.12
CA VAL A 15 -15.36 -17.24 18.51
C VAL A 15 -14.78 -17.42 17.12
N ASP A 16 -15.37 -16.71 16.12
CA ASP A 16 -14.89 -16.76 14.75
C ASP A 16 -13.50 -16.13 14.62
N PRO A 17 -12.46 -16.91 14.23
CA PRO A 17 -11.10 -16.39 14.11
C PRO A 17 -10.97 -15.28 13.05
N VAL A 18 -11.82 -15.27 12.06
CA VAL A 18 -11.83 -14.23 11.02
C VAL A 18 -12.25 -12.88 11.59
N ASP A 19 -13.30 -12.88 12.40
CA ASP A 19 -13.82 -11.65 12.99
C ASP A 19 -12.85 -11.04 14.00
N TYR A 20 -12.17 -11.88 14.77
CA TYR A 20 -11.28 -11.42 15.83
C TYR A 20 -9.86 -11.08 15.34
N LEU A 21 -9.34 -11.79 14.34
CA LEU A 21 -7.95 -11.63 13.88
C LEU A 21 -7.82 -10.85 12.57
N VAL A 22 -8.76 -11.04 11.63
CA VAL A 22 -8.64 -10.46 10.28
C VAL A 22 -9.24 -9.06 10.22
N LYS A 23 -10.43 -8.85 10.77
CA LYS A 23 -11.09 -7.53 10.74
C LYS A 23 -10.22 -6.39 11.30
N PRO A 24 -9.65 -6.49 12.53
CA PRO A 24 -8.85 -5.39 13.06
C PRO A 24 -7.56 -5.15 12.26
N ARG A 25 -7.00 -6.18 11.62
CA ARG A 25 -5.84 -6.01 10.72
C ARG A 25 -6.18 -5.24 9.47
N ILE A 26 -7.30 -5.57 8.84
CA ILE A 26 -7.77 -4.83 7.64
C ILE A 26 -8.03 -3.37 8.00
N GLN A 27 -8.69 -3.11 9.11
CA GLN A 27 -8.97 -1.75 9.57
C GLN A 27 -7.67 -0.96 9.86
N ALA A 28 -6.72 -1.59 10.54
CA ALA A 28 -5.42 -0.97 10.80
C ALA A 28 -4.67 -0.63 9.50
N MET A 29 -4.68 -1.52 8.50
CA MET A 29 -4.06 -1.26 7.20
C MET A 29 -4.77 -0.16 6.42
N LEU A 30 -6.09 -0.08 6.46
CA LEU A 30 -6.85 0.99 5.80
C LEU A 30 -6.56 2.38 6.38
N ILE A 31 -6.23 2.46 7.66
CA ILE A 31 -5.87 3.73 8.31
C ILE A 31 -4.39 4.05 8.10
N SER A 32 -3.51 3.06 8.26
CA SER A 32 -2.06 3.28 8.19
C SER A 32 -1.55 3.57 6.78
N MET A 33 -2.12 2.93 5.75
CA MET A 33 -1.65 3.10 4.37
C MET A 33 -1.78 4.52 3.83
N PRO A 34 -2.90 5.24 4.00
CA PRO A 34 -2.98 6.65 3.62
C PRO A 34 -2.00 7.55 4.37
N ILE A 35 -1.78 7.29 5.66
CA ILE A 35 -0.84 8.07 6.48
C ILE A 35 0.59 7.86 5.98
N LEU A 36 1.01 6.62 5.78
CA LEU A 36 2.32 6.28 5.24
C LEU A 36 2.52 6.84 3.82
N MET A 37 1.46 6.86 3.02
CA MET A 37 1.51 7.46 1.68
C MET A 37 1.78 8.97 1.75
N MET A 38 1.11 9.70 2.64
CA MET A 38 1.37 11.13 2.82
C MET A 38 2.79 11.40 3.32
N GLU A 39 3.27 10.61 4.26
CA GLU A 39 4.66 10.69 4.74
C GLU A 39 5.67 10.42 3.62
N ALA A 40 5.43 9.38 2.81
CA ALA A 40 6.30 9.04 1.68
C ALA A 40 6.36 10.18 0.63
N VAL A 41 5.23 10.82 0.34
CA VAL A 41 5.18 11.98 -0.56
C VAL A 41 6.00 13.14 -0.02
N LEU A 42 5.83 13.48 1.26
CA LEU A 42 6.58 14.56 1.90
C LEU A 42 8.10 14.29 1.86
N VAL A 43 8.52 13.11 2.29
CA VAL A 43 9.94 12.72 2.27
C VAL A 43 10.48 12.69 0.84
N GLY A 44 9.68 12.19 -0.11
CA GLY A 44 10.03 12.15 -1.53
C GLY A 44 10.26 13.54 -2.12
N ILE A 45 9.39 14.50 -1.84
CA ILE A 45 9.53 15.89 -2.29
C ILE A 45 10.77 16.55 -1.69
N VAL A 46 10.99 16.40 -0.38
CA VAL A 46 12.15 16.99 0.31
C VAL A 46 13.46 16.39 -0.23
N SER A 47 13.52 15.08 -0.39
CA SER A 47 14.73 14.42 -0.93
C SER A 47 14.99 14.81 -2.39
N ALA A 48 13.96 14.90 -3.22
CA ALA A 48 14.07 15.35 -4.60
C ALA A 48 14.60 16.81 -4.68
N PHE A 49 14.12 17.70 -3.81
CA PHE A 49 14.59 19.06 -3.70
C PHE A 49 16.09 19.12 -3.37
N ILE A 50 16.51 18.40 -2.33
CA ILE A 50 17.91 18.37 -1.91
C ILE A 50 18.81 17.86 -3.05
N VAL A 51 18.46 16.75 -3.67
CA VAL A 51 19.26 16.17 -4.78
C VAL A 51 19.31 17.09 -5.99
N SER A 52 18.19 17.74 -6.35
CA SER A 52 18.15 18.66 -7.48
C SER A 52 19.09 19.85 -7.32
N ILE A 53 19.18 20.42 -6.13
CA ILE A 53 20.05 21.56 -5.86
C ILE A 53 21.50 21.12 -5.71
N THR A 54 21.76 20.04 -4.96
CA THR A 54 23.13 19.66 -4.60
C THR A 54 23.85 18.88 -5.72
N ALA A 55 23.16 17.96 -6.39
CA ALA A 55 23.76 17.12 -7.41
C ALA A 55 23.63 17.69 -8.83
N PHE A 56 22.50 18.33 -9.14
CA PHE A 56 22.22 18.86 -10.47
C PHE A 56 22.38 20.36 -10.61
N ASN A 57 22.71 21.09 -9.52
CA ASN A 57 22.85 22.55 -9.49
C ASN A 57 21.65 23.30 -10.12
N VAL A 58 20.44 22.77 -9.93
CA VAL A 58 19.21 23.42 -10.41
C VAL A 58 18.89 24.60 -9.51
N ASP A 59 18.57 25.76 -10.12
CA ASP A 59 18.19 26.94 -9.36
C ASP A 59 16.92 26.69 -8.53
N GLN A 60 16.94 27.16 -7.28
CA GLN A 60 15.84 26.97 -6.34
C GLN A 60 14.52 27.56 -6.83
N ALA A 61 14.58 28.76 -7.44
CA ALA A 61 13.39 29.42 -7.95
C ALA A 61 12.78 28.65 -9.13
N TYR A 62 13.63 28.11 -10.01
CA TYR A 62 13.21 27.26 -11.12
C TYR A 62 12.52 25.99 -10.63
N TRP A 63 13.13 25.28 -9.65
CA TRP A 63 12.55 24.05 -9.09
C TRP A 63 11.18 24.30 -8.46
N MET A 64 11.04 25.35 -7.62
CA MET A 64 9.76 25.69 -6.99
C MET A 64 8.66 26.03 -8.01
N HIS A 65 9.01 26.77 -9.06
CA HIS A 65 8.05 27.12 -10.11
C HIS A 65 7.52 25.88 -10.83
N PHE A 66 8.39 24.95 -11.20
CA PHE A 66 7.96 23.73 -11.88
C PHE A 66 7.24 22.76 -10.94
N MET A 67 7.69 22.63 -9.70
CA MET A 67 7.02 21.80 -8.70
C MET A 67 5.55 22.21 -8.52
N SER A 68 5.29 23.50 -8.33
CA SER A 68 3.93 24.02 -8.16
C SER A 68 3.06 23.87 -9.42
N LYS A 69 3.68 23.82 -10.60
CA LYS A 69 2.99 23.66 -11.87
C LYS A 69 2.64 22.20 -12.18
N PHE A 70 3.51 21.26 -11.83
CA PHE A 70 3.34 19.85 -12.20
C PHE A 70 2.68 18.99 -11.13
N VAL A 71 2.76 19.35 -9.85
CA VAL A 71 2.09 18.63 -8.76
C VAL A 71 0.72 19.24 -8.51
N ALA A 72 -0.30 18.59 -9.00
CA ALA A 72 -1.69 19.02 -8.82
C ALA A 72 -2.31 18.35 -7.58
N MET A 73 -3.30 19.00 -6.96
CA MET A 73 -4.07 18.41 -5.86
C MET A 73 -4.76 17.09 -6.29
N GLY A 74 -5.11 16.97 -7.56
CA GLY A 74 -5.68 15.75 -8.13
C GLY A 74 -4.75 14.53 -8.00
N ASP A 75 -3.44 14.73 -8.16
CA ASP A 75 -2.47 13.64 -8.06
C ASP A 75 -2.39 13.07 -6.64
N ILE A 76 -2.51 13.93 -5.63
CA ILE A 76 -2.54 13.52 -4.22
C ILE A 76 -3.81 12.71 -3.93
N ILE A 77 -4.96 13.13 -4.44
CA ILE A 77 -6.23 12.39 -4.26
C ILE A 77 -6.16 11.02 -4.92
N VAL A 78 -5.65 10.95 -6.15
CA VAL A 78 -5.46 9.68 -6.88
C VAL A 78 -4.50 8.75 -6.12
N ALA A 79 -3.42 9.29 -5.58
CA ALA A 79 -2.46 8.53 -4.79
C ALA A 79 -3.08 7.99 -3.49
N LEU A 80 -3.91 8.78 -2.79
CA LEU A 80 -4.64 8.34 -1.60
C LEU A 80 -5.64 7.21 -1.91
N VAL A 81 -6.39 7.33 -2.99
CA VAL A 81 -7.32 6.28 -3.42
C VAL A 81 -6.57 4.99 -3.75
N LYS A 82 -5.44 5.08 -4.48
CA LYS A 82 -4.59 3.93 -4.75
C LYS A 82 -4.03 3.30 -3.47
N ALA A 83 -3.58 4.10 -2.52
CA ALA A 83 -3.05 3.62 -1.25
C ALA A 83 -4.09 2.82 -0.45
N LEU A 84 -5.35 3.28 -0.41
CA LEU A 84 -6.45 2.54 0.22
C LEU A 84 -6.71 1.19 -0.44
N VAL A 85 -6.83 1.16 -1.77
CA VAL A 85 -7.08 -0.08 -2.51
C VAL A 85 -5.91 -1.06 -2.36
N PHE A 86 -4.66 -0.59 -2.44
CA PHE A 86 -3.48 -1.42 -2.27
C PHE A 86 -3.38 -1.98 -0.85
N GLY A 87 -3.67 -1.18 0.17
CA GLY A 87 -3.73 -1.62 1.55
C GLY A 87 -4.74 -2.74 1.76
N LEU A 88 -5.90 -2.64 1.12
CA LEU A 88 -6.93 -3.66 1.14
C LEU A 88 -6.48 -4.97 0.49
N ILE A 89 -5.91 -4.90 -0.71
CA ILE A 89 -5.41 -6.08 -1.45
C ILE A 89 -4.31 -6.79 -0.66
N ILE A 90 -3.31 -6.06 -0.18
CA ILE A 90 -2.19 -6.63 0.61
C ILE A 90 -2.71 -7.30 1.88
N SER A 91 -3.61 -6.63 2.60
CA SER A 91 -4.18 -7.12 3.84
C SER A 91 -4.97 -8.42 3.63
N LEU A 92 -5.82 -8.47 2.62
CA LEU A 92 -6.63 -9.66 2.31
C LEU A 92 -5.76 -10.87 1.93
N ILE A 93 -4.78 -10.67 1.02
CA ILE A 93 -3.89 -11.74 0.58
C ILE A 93 -3.03 -12.25 1.74
N SER A 94 -2.45 -11.33 2.51
CA SER A 94 -1.60 -11.69 3.66
C SER A 94 -2.38 -12.44 4.75
N CYS A 95 -3.61 -12.02 5.04
CA CYS A 95 -4.47 -12.70 6.00
C CYS A 95 -4.88 -14.10 5.50
N ARG A 96 -5.23 -14.23 4.23
CA ARG A 96 -5.57 -15.52 3.62
C ARG A 96 -4.42 -16.52 3.72
N GLU A 97 -3.23 -16.13 3.28
CA GLU A 97 -2.05 -17.00 3.33
C GLU A 97 -1.62 -17.29 4.78
N GLY A 98 -1.73 -16.30 5.67
CA GLY A 98 -1.45 -16.48 7.10
C GLY A 98 -2.39 -17.48 7.79
N LEU A 99 -3.68 -17.49 7.44
CA LEU A 99 -4.65 -18.46 7.96
C LEU A 99 -4.47 -19.86 7.37
N ASN A 100 -3.99 -19.98 6.13
CA ASN A 100 -3.75 -21.26 5.46
C ASN A 100 -2.41 -21.90 5.80
N THR A 101 -1.57 -21.22 6.58
CA THR A 101 -0.24 -21.74 6.98
C THR A 101 -0.36 -23.05 7.75
N ARG A 102 0.44 -24.05 7.35
CA ARG A 102 0.57 -25.37 8.01
C ARG A 102 2.06 -25.67 8.17
N ASN A 103 2.40 -26.68 8.98
CA ASN A 103 3.77 -27.18 9.18
C ASN A 103 4.72 -26.22 9.93
N GLY A 104 4.25 -25.54 10.95
CA GLY A 104 5.09 -24.76 11.88
C GLY A 104 5.90 -23.66 11.22
N ALA A 105 7.13 -23.45 11.68
CA ALA A 105 8.00 -22.35 11.22
C ALA A 105 8.38 -22.43 9.74
N VAL A 106 8.63 -23.62 9.21
CA VAL A 106 8.94 -23.83 7.78
C VAL A 106 7.75 -23.47 6.91
N GLY A 107 6.55 -23.80 7.36
CA GLY A 107 5.31 -23.44 6.67
C GLY A 107 5.09 -21.92 6.63
N VAL A 108 5.45 -21.21 7.70
CA VAL A 108 5.39 -19.74 7.74
C VAL A 108 6.27 -19.12 6.66
N GLY A 109 7.51 -19.58 6.53
CA GLY A 109 8.43 -19.10 5.47
C GLY A 109 7.83 -19.29 4.07
N LYS A 110 7.28 -20.47 3.78
CA LYS A 110 6.65 -20.78 2.48
C LYS A 110 5.41 -19.91 2.24
N SER A 111 4.52 -19.78 3.22
CA SER A 111 3.30 -18.96 3.11
C SER A 111 3.62 -17.48 2.94
N THR A 112 4.67 -16.98 3.60
CA THR A 112 5.12 -15.59 3.44
C THR A 112 5.62 -15.35 2.02
N MET A 113 6.43 -16.24 1.46
CA MET A 113 6.88 -16.13 0.08
C MET A 113 5.72 -16.15 -0.92
N GLN A 114 4.76 -17.05 -0.74
CA GLN A 114 3.55 -17.12 -1.56
C GLN A 114 2.71 -15.85 -1.45
N ALA A 115 2.53 -15.33 -0.24
CA ALA A 115 1.81 -14.07 0.00
C ALA A 115 2.47 -12.90 -0.72
N MET A 116 3.80 -12.80 -0.68
CA MET A 116 4.55 -11.75 -1.41
C MET A 116 4.35 -11.84 -2.91
N VAL A 117 4.45 -13.03 -3.50
CA VAL A 117 4.26 -13.22 -4.94
C VAL A 117 2.84 -12.88 -5.36
N TYR A 118 1.84 -13.40 -4.67
CA TYR A 118 0.44 -13.13 -5.01
C TYR A 118 0.08 -11.65 -4.81
N ALA A 119 0.56 -11.03 -3.74
CA ALA A 119 0.34 -9.60 -3.51
C ALA A 119 1.00 -8.74 -4.59
N SER A 120 2.23 -9.04 -4.97
CA SER A 120 2.95 -8.28 -6.01
C SER A 120 2.24 -8.35 -7.36
N VAL A 121 1.83 -9.53 -7.79
CA VAL A 121 1.08 -9.70 -9.06
C VAL A 121 -0.28 -8.99 -8.99
N ALA A 122 -1.01 -9.17 -7.89
CA ALA A 122 -2.31 -8.51 -7.70
C ALA A 122 -2.19 -6.98 -7.71
N LEU A 123 -1.14 -6.43 -7.07
CA LEU A 123 -0.87 -5.00 -7.08
C LEU A 123 -0.54 -4.45 -8.46
N LEU A 124 0.23 -5.17 -9.27
CA LEU A 124 0.55 -4.77 -10.65
C LEU A 124 -0.73 -4.68 -11.50
N ILE A 125 -1.58 -5.69 -11.43
CA ILE A 125 -2.85 -5.73 -12.15
C ILE A 125 -3.78 -4.61 -11.64
N ALA A 126 -3.93 -4.48 -10.33
CA ALA A 126 -4.76 -3.45 -9.73
C ALA A 126 -4.27 -2.04 -10.06
N ASN A 127 -2.95 -1.80 -10.06
CA ASN A 127 -2.38 -0.51 -10.43
C ASN A 127 -2.70 -0.15 -11.89
N PHE A 128 -2.58 -1.11 -12.79
CA PHE A 128 -2.92 -0.90 -14.20
C PHE A 128 -4.39 -0.51 -14.38
N ILE A 129 -5.30 -1.29 -13.80
CA ILE A 129 -6.75 -1.05 -13.88
C ILE A 129 -7.12 0.28 -13.23
N LEU A 130 -6.64 0.54 -12.01
CA LEU A 130 -6.91 1.80 -11.30
C LEU A 130 -6.37 3.01 -12.05
N THR A 131 -5.20 2.90 -12.66
CA THR A 131 -4.63 4.01 -13.45
C THR A 131 -5.50 4.31 -14.66
N MET A 132 -5.98 3.29 -15.36
CA MET A 132 -6.91 3.49 -16.50
C MET A 132 -8.21 4.17 -16.06
N ILE A 133 -8.82 3.68 -14.98
CA ILE A 133 -10.09 4.23 -14.48
C ILE A 133 -9.91 5.65 -13.96
N LEU A 134 -8.92 5.88 -13.12
CA LEU A 134 -8.69 7.19 -12.53
C LEU A 134 -8.27 8.23 -13.55
N ASN A 135 -7.48 7.87 -14.57
CA ASN A 135 -7.12 8.77 -15.65
C ASN A 135 -8.31 9.12 -16.57
N SER A 136 -9.30 8.25 -16.66
CA SER A 136 -10.55 8.54 -17.38
C SER A 136 -11.47 9.49 -16.61
N ILE A 137 -11.46 9.42 -15.27
CA ILE A 137 -12.32 10.26 -14.41
C ILE A 137 -11.65 11.61 -14.12
N PHE A 138 -10.36 11.57 -13.81
CA PHE A 138 -9.50 12.74 -13.60
C PHE A 138 -8.44 12.76 -14.70
N PRO A 139 -8.70 13.38 -15.84
CA PRO A 139 -7.67 13.53 -16.86
C PRO A 139 -6.52 14.32 -16.26
N MET A 140 -5.52 13.59 -15.80
CA MET A 140 -4.32 14.17 -15.21
C MET A 140 -3.67 15.07 -16.27
N GLY A 141 -3.37 16.29 -15.88
CA GLY A 141 -2.89 17.34 -16.75
C GLY A 141 -1.51 17.10 -17.36
N PHE A 142 -1.34 15.98 -18.04
CA PHE A 142 -0.17 15.73 -18.90
C PHE A 142 -0.22 16.55 -20.23
N MET A 143 -1.29 17.32 -20.42
CA MET A 143 -1.47 18.21 -21.58
C MET A 143 -1.71 19.67 -21.15
N ARG A 144 -0.95 20.21 -20.20
CA ARG A 144 -0.90 21.66 -19.98
C ARG A 144 0.53 22.15 -19.88
#